data_75bff62eb549a12cd9f931650b19f1d8
#
_entry.id   75bff62eb549a12cd9f931650b19f1d8
#
_cell.length_a   1.000
_cell.length_b   1.000
_cell.length_c   1.000
_cell.angle_alpha   90.00
_cell.angle_beta   90.00
_cell.angle_gamma   90.00
#
_symmetry.space_group_name_H-M   'P 1'
#
loop_
_entity.id
_entity.type
_entity.pdbx_description
1 polymer ?
#
loop_
_entity_poly.entity_id
_entity_poly.type
_entity_poly.pdbx_seq_one_letter_code
_entity_poly.pdbx_strand_id
1 'polypeptide(L)'
;MEIAGPELVRRYKANYGIPDRAPITEEMVLHHWTLERRLTAELLSSDPTYRWNAFERCYSTLYSELPWLNELSQQASAESAEDGAEVWSRLIGPPPRRVYEIGSGNGRLAAALADRGYDCTATEITRERGQKWTAARRGLRWSVSDGVHLDTFERRASYDAVISDQVIEHLHPHDLAGHFAGAYTILKVGGRYVFATPHAFEGPSDVSRVFGSDRPEGMHLKEYTYGELQDAVYAAGFRRIEAVFRVPRAVRVRCPRSIRPAASRVYLLYLRVLERAIARLPRQKQRYAGRVLRLGLWPSGITLVATKA
;
A
#
# COMPACT_ATOMS: atom_id res chain seq x y z
N MET A 1 -10.92 -28.96 -3.56
CA MET A 1 -10.95 -29.01 -5.04
C MET A 1 -9.95 -27.98 -5.50
N GLU A 2 -8.90 -28.42 -6.14
CA GLU A 2 -7.83 -27.57 -6.64
C GLU A 2 -8.36 -26.67 -7.77
N ILE A 3 -8.11 -25.38 -7.69
CA ILE A 3 -8.58 -24.42 -8.69
C ILE A 3 -7.58 -24.45 -9.84
N ALA A 4 -8.01 -24.83 -11.03
CA ALA A 4 -7.14 -25.01 -12.20
C ALA A 4 -7.85 -24.57 -13.49
N GLY A 5 -7.12 -24.53 -14.59
CA GLY A 5 -7.63 -24.25 -15.93
C GLY A 5 -8.22 -22.85 -16.10
N PRO A 6 -9.22 -22.70 -16.97
CA PRO A 6 -9.82 -21.40 -17.29
C PRO A 6 -10.37 -20.65 -16.07
N GLU A 7 -10.83 -21.35 -15.04
CA GLU A 7 -11.35 -20.73 -13.82
C GLU A 7 -10.24 -20.06 -13.00
N LEU A 8 -9.05 -20.67 -12.93
CA LEU A 8 -7.89 -20.08 -12.28
C LEU A 8 -7.49 -18.77 -12.99
N VAL A 9 -7.38 -18.79 -14.32
CA VAL A 9 -7.07 -17.61 -15.12
C VAL A 9 -8.11 -16.50 -14.95
N ARG A 10 -9.39 -16.85 -14.95
CA ARG A 10 -10.49 -15.90 -14.75
C ARG A 10 -10.39 -15.23 -13.38
N ARG A 11 -10.16 -16.00 -12.31
CA ARG A 11 -9.96 -15.45 -10.94
C ARG A 11 -8.76 -14.55 -10.86
N TYR A 12 -7.67 -14.93 -11.50
CA TYR A 12 -6.44 -14.14 -11.54
C TYR A 12 -6.68 -12.79 -12.21
N LYS A 13 -7.28 -12.79 -13.41
CA LYS A 13 -7.63 -11.55 -14.12
C LYS A 13 -8.55 -10.65 -13.28
N ALA A 14 -9.56 -11.23 -12.65
CA ALA A 14 -10.47 -10.48 -11.78
C ALA A 14 -9.76 -9.89 -10.54
N ASN A 15 -8.79 -10.60 -9.94
CA ASN A 15 -8.03 -10.14 -8.80
C ASN A 15 -7.16 -8.92 -9.12
N TYR A 16 -6.53 -8.91 -10.30
CA TYR A 16 -5.60 -7.86 -10.72
C TYR A 16 -6.22 -6.81 -11.64
N GLY A 17 -7.53 -6.88 -11.91
CA GLY A 17 -8.21 -5.96 -12.83
C GLY A 17 -7.71 -6.07 -14.28
N ILE A 18 -7.19 -7.24 -14.67
CA ILE A 18 -6.66 -7.50 -16.00
C ILE A 18 -7.83 -7.71 -16.96
N PRO A 19 -7.85 -7.03 -18.13
CA PRO A 19 -8.89 -7.25 -19.13
C PRO A 19 -8.98 -8.71 -19.61
N ASP A 20 -10.20 -9.20 -19.87
CA ASP A 20 -10.41 -10.59 -20.31
C ASP A 20 -9.63 -10.96 -21.57
N ARG A 21 -9.45 -10.00 -22.48
CA ARG A 21 -8.68 -10.15 -23.74
C ARG A 21 -7.15 -10.28 -23.54
N ALA A 22 -6.63 -9.98 -22.34
CA ALA A 22 -5.19 -10.08 -22.11
C ALA A 22 -4.72 -11.54 -22.20
N PRO A 23 -3.58 -11.82 -22.82
CA PRO A 23 -3.09 -13.18 -23.10
C PRO A 23 -2.44 -13.83 -21.87
N ILE A 24 -3.19 -13.95 -20.77
CA ILE A 24 -2.73 -14.63 -19.55
C ILE A 24 -3.04 -16.11 -19.65
N THR A 25 -2.04 -16.95 -19.47
CA THR A 25 -2.15 -18.41 -19.45
C THR A 25 -2.15 -18.95 -18.02
N GLU A 26 -2.62 -20.17 -17.83
CA GLU A 26 -2.54 -20.86 -16.55
C GLU A 26 -1.11 -21.03 -16.08
N GLU A 27 -0.18 -21.35 -16.99
CA GLU A 27 1.25 -21.48 -16.70
C GLU A 27 1.84 -20.17 -16.12
N MET A 28 1.49 -19.02 -16.70
CA MET A 28 1.89 -17.70 -16.17
C MET A 28 1.37 -17.48 -14.75
N VAL A 29 0.15 -17.87 -14.46
CA VAL A 29 -0.45 -17.73 -13.12
C VAL A 29 0.23 -18.66 -12.11
N LEU A 30 0.51 -19.90 -12.48
CA LEU A 30 1.22 -20.86 -11.64
C LEU A 30 2.68 -20.46 -11.41
N HIS A 31 3.35 -19.93 -12.43
CA HIS A 31 4.71 -19.38 -12.31
C HIS A 31 4.73 -18.22 -11.30
N HIS A 32 3.82 -17.25 -11.46
CA HIS A 32 3.69 -16.12 -10.52
C HIS A 32 3.50 -16.61 -9.08
N TRP A 33 2.58 -17.55 -8.86
CA TRP A 33 2.32 -18.12 -7.55
C TRP A 33 3.54 -18.78 -6.92
N THR A 34 4.22 -19.63 -7.69
CA THR A 34 5.40 -20.36 -7.22
C THR A 34 6.56 -19.40 -6.91
N LEU A 35 6.75 -18.39 -7.76
CA LEU A 35 7.78 -17.38 -7.59
C LEU A 35 7.55 -16.57 -6.31
N GLU A 36 6.36 -15.98 -6.14
CA GLU A 36 6.08 -15.15 -4.98
C GLU A 36 6.19 -15.93 -3.67
N ARG A 37 5.72 -17.17 -3.61
CA ARG A 37 5.88 -18.01 -2.41
C ARG A 37 7.35 -18.26 -2.06
N ARG A 38 8.17 -18.54 -3.05
CA ARG A 38 9.62 -18.73 -2.86
C ARG A 38 10.27 -17.46 -2.31
N LEU A 39 10.00 -16.31 -2.94
CA LEU A 39 10.57 -15.03 -2.53
C LEU A 39 10.07 -14.61 -1.14
N THR A 40 8.80 -14.83 -0.82
CA THR A 40 8.23 -14.58 0.50
C THR A 40 8.91 -15.40 1.59
N ALA A 41 9.15 -16.69 1.34
CA ALA A 41 9.87 -17.53 2.29
C ALA A 41 11.31 -17.03 2.54
N GLU A 42 11.99 -16.60 1.48
CA GLU A 42 13.34 -16.00 1.55
C GLU A 42 13.31 -14.69 2.38
N LEU A 43 12.37 -13.80 2.09
CA LEU A 43 12.25 -12.52 2.80
C LEU A 43 11.94 -12.71 4.28
N LEU A 44 11.00 -13.59 4.62
CA LEU A 44 10.63 -13.87 6.01
C LEU A 44 11.74 -14.54 6.83
N SER A 45 12.66 -15.26 6.18
CA SER A 45 13.83 -15.88 6.82
C SER A 45 15.08 -15.01 6.80
N SER A 46 15.00 -13.79 6.21
CA SER A 46 16.16 -12.93 6.02
C SER A 46 16.75 -12.40 7.33
N ASP A 47 18.08 -12.44 7.43
CA ASP A 47 18.81 -11.84 8.55
C ASP A 47 18.64 -10.31 8.55
N PRO A 48 18.34 -9.68 9.69
CA PRO A 48 18.17 -8.22 9.81
C PRO A 48 19.32 -7.40 9.21
N THR A 49 20.54 -7.87 9.34
CA THR A 49 21.77 -7.18 8.88
C THR A 49 21.83 -7.06 7.35
N TYR A 50 21.31 -8.08 6.66
CA TYR A 50 21.38 -8.19 5.20
C TYR A 50 20.01 -8.10 4.53
N ARG A 51 18.99 -7.73 5.28
CA ARG A 51 17.60 -7.77 4.83
C ARG A 51 17.35 -6.88 3.63
N TRP A 52 17.93 -5.68 3.59
CA TRP A 52 17.82 -4.84 2.41
C TRP A 52 18.31 -5.55 1.14
N ASN A 53 19.52 -6.13 1.19
CA ASN A 53 20.06 -6.85 0.02
C ASN A 53 19.15 -8.01 -0.41
N ALA A 54 18.52 -8.70 0.54
CA ALA A 54 17.54 -9.73 0.23
C ALA A 54 16.30 -9.14 -0.45
N PHE A 55 15.78 -8.04 0.05
CA PHE A 55 14.63 -7.34 -0.54
C PHE A 55 14.95 -6.83 -1.95
N GLU A 56 16.06 -6.13 -2.14
CA GLU A 56 16.50 -5.65 -3.46
C GLU A 56 16.60 -6.79 -4.46
N ARG A 57 17.27 -7.90 -4.10
CA ARG A 57 17.39 -9.09 -4.94
C ARG A 57 16.04 -9.73 -5.25
N CYS A 58 15.19 -9.95 -4.24
CA CYS A 58 13.89 -10.57 -4.43
C CYS A 58 12.97 -9.72 -5.33
N TYR A 59 12.94 -8.42 -5.15
CA TYR A 59 12.14 -7.53 -6.00
C TYR A 59 12.70 -7.41 -7.41
N SER A 60 14.02 -7.36 -7.58
CA SER A 60 14.65 -7.41 -8.91
C SER A 60 14.30 -8.70 -9.65
N THR A 61 14.33 -9.84 -8.93
CA THR A 61 13.91 -11.14 -9.48
C THR A 61 12.43 -11.13 -9.87
N LEU A 62 11.56 -10.65 -8.98
CA LEU A 62 10.11 -10.57 -9.24
C LEU A 62 9.82 -9.79 -10.52
N TYR A 63 10.46 -8.62 -10.68
CA TYR A 63 10.22 -7.75 -11.83
C TYR A 63 10.81 -8.29 -13.13
N SER A 64 11.93 -9.00 -13.06
CA SER A 64 12.55 -9.61 -14.24
C SER A 64 11.78 -10.85 -14.72
N GLU A 65 11.24 -11.64 -13.81
CA GLU A 65 10.49 -12.86 -14.13
C GLU A 65 9.02 -12.63 -14.48
N LEU A 66 8.44 -11.48 -14.05
CA LEU A 66 7.03 -11.11 -14.33
C LEU A 66 6.91 -9.79 -15.11
N PRO A 67 7.59 -9.61 -16.25
CA PRO A 67 7.54 -8.33 -16.99
C PRO A 67 6.12 -7.98 -17.45
N TRP A 68 5.33 -8.96 -17.83
CA TRP A 68 3.95 -8.82 -18.26
C TRP A 68 3.03 -8.29 -17.16
N LEU A 69 3.28 -8.63 -15.89
CA LEU A 69 2.50 -8.12 -14.77
C LEU A 69 2.74 -6.62 -14.57
N ASN A 70 3.99 -6.17 -14.70
CA ASN A 70 4.33 -4.75 -14.65
C ASN A 70 3.65 -3.95 -15.78
N GLU A 71 3.64 -4.49 -17.00
CA GLU A 71 3.01 -3.83 -18.15
C GLU A 71 1.48 -3.70 -17.98
N LEU A 72 0.82 -4.77 -17.54
CA LEU A 72 -0.63 -4.79 -17.33
C LEU A 72 -1.06 -3.89 -16.15
N SER A 73 -0.30 -3.89 -15.06
CA SER A 73 -0.58 -3.01 -13.92
C SER A 73 -0.42 -1.53 -14.27
N GLN A 74 0.48 -1.19 -15.21
CA GLN A 74 0.66 0.16 -15.70
C GLN A 74 -0.54 0.66 -16.51
N GLN A 75 -1.16 -0.18 -17.34
CA GLN A 75 -2.34 0.19 -18.11
C GLN A 75 -3.56 0.46 -17.22
N ALA A 76 -3.77 -0.37 -16.19
CA ALA A 76 -4.90 -0.25 -15.27
C ALA A 76 -4.83 0.99 -14.35
N SER A 77 -3.63 1.51 -14.07
CA SER A 77 -3.43 2.56 -13.06
C SER A 77 -3.43 4.00 -13.61
N ALA A 78 -3.49 4.21 -14.93
CA ALA A 78 -3.41 5.55 -15.52
C ALA A 78 -4.59 6.45 -15.13
N GLU A 79 -5.82 5.93 -15.20
CA GLU A 79 -7.03 6.67 -14.83
C GLU A 79 -7.19 6.85 -13.31
N SER A 80 -6.60 5.97 -12.50
CA SER A 80 -6.71 6.02 -11.04
C SER A 80 -5.73 6.99 -10.38
N ALA A 81 -4.66 7.38 -11.06
CA ALA A 81 -3.60 8.22 -10.49
C ALA A 81 -4.05 9.67 -10.24
N GLU A 82 -4.85 10.27 -11.12
CA GLU A 82 -5.35 11.63 -10.91
C GLU A 82 -6.40 11.70 -9.80
N ASP A 83 -7.34 10.76 -9.77
CA ASP A 83 -8.31 10.61 -8.68
C ASP A 83 -7.60 10.33 -7.35
N GLY A 84 -6.54 9.50 -7.38
CA GLY A 84 -5.67 9.24 -6.25
C GLY A 84 -5.01 10.52 -5.74
N ALA A 85 -4.32 11.26 -6.61
CA ALA A 85 -3.59 12.46 -6.24
C ALA A 85 -4.49 13.53 -5.61
N GLU A 86 -5.75 13.66 -6.02
CA GLU A 86 -6.70 14.57 -5.37
C GLU A 86 -6.99 14.15 -3.92
N VAL A 87 -7.20 12.86 -3.68
CA VAL A 87 -7.41 12.34 -2.32
C VAL A 87 -6.19 12.57 -1.45
N TRP A 88 -5.01 12.21 -1.96
CA TRP A 88 -3.75 12.38 -1.23
C TRP A 88 -3.46 13.86 -0.93
N SER A 89 -3.64 14.78 -1.89
CA SER A 89 -3.47 16.22 -1.69
C SER A 89 -4.31 16.77 -0.53
N ARG A 90 -5.54 16.29 -0.39
CA ARG A 90 -6.41 16.70 0.72
C ARG A 90 -5.92 16.21 2.07
N LEU A 91 -5.32 15.02 2.12
CA LEU A 91 -4.82 14.42 3.36
C LEU A 91 -3.50 15.03 3.81
N ILE A 92 -2.62 15.34 2.87
CA ILE A 92 -1.31 15.94 3.16
C ILE A 92 -1.39 17.47 3.33
N GLY A 93 -2.45 18.11 2.83
CA GLY A 93 -2.64 19.57 2.85
C GLY A 93 -2.16 20.27 1.57
N PRO A 94 -2.49 21.56 1.38
CA PRO A 94 -2.25 22.26 0.11
C PRO A 94 -0.75 22.45 -0.16
N PRO A 95 -0.36 22.57 -1.47
CA PRO A 95 0.98 22.94 -1.86
C PRO A 95 1.28 24.42 -1.48
N PRO A 96 2.56 24.86 -1.41
CA PRO A 96 3.73 24.01 -1.61
C PRO A 96 4.08 23.20 -0.34
N ARG A 97 4.40 21.92 -0.52
CA ARG A 97 4.87 21.03 0.56
C ARG A 97 5.92 20.09 0.02
N ARG A 98 6.89 19.72 0.87
CA ARG A 98 7.84 18.65 0.56
C ARG A 98 7.25 17.32 0.97
N VAL A 99 7.13 16.40 0.00
CA VAL A 99 6.52 15.09 0.15
C VAL A 99 7.53 14.00 -0.12
N TYR A 100 7.61 13.02 0.76
CA TYR A 100 8.42 11.81 0.58
C TYR A 100 7.49 10.63 0.36
N GLU A 101 7.60 9.97 -0.78
CA GLU A 101 6.82 8.78 -1.10
C GLU A 101 7.68 7.54 -0.97
N ILE A 102 7.26 6.63 -0.08
CA ILE A 102 7.91 5.34 0.13
C ILE A 102 7.26 4.32 -0.80
N GLY A 103 8.06 3.58 -1.58
CA GLY A 103 7.56 2.58 -2.49
C GLY A 103 6.70 3.17 -3.60
N SER A 104 7.25 4.13 -4.34
CA SER A 104 6.52 4.91 -5.36
C SER A 104 6.08 4.08 -6.58
N GLY A 105 6.51 2.84 -6.69
CA GLY A 105 6.18 1.96 -7.80
C GLY A 105 6.61 2.58 -9.14
N ASN A 106 5.63 2.89 -9.98
CA ASN A 106 5.87 3.56 -11.27
C ASN A 106 5.93 5.09 -11.18
N GLY A 107 5.90 5.66 -9.98
CA GLY A 107 6.04 7.09 -9.71
C GLY A 107 4.86 7.98 -10.11
N ARG A 108 3.73 7.41 -10.46
CA ARG A 108 2.58 8.18 -10.95
C ARG A 108 1.97 9.10 -9.91
N LEU A 109 1.88 8.65 -8.66
CA LEU A 109 1.34 9.47 -7.58
C LEU A 109 2.26 10.66 -7.30
N ALA A 110 3.58 10.43 -7.13
CA ALA A 110 4.54 11.51 -6.94
C ALA A 110 4.54 12.48 -8.13
N ALA A 111 4.45 11.97 -9.37
CA ALA A 111 4.36 12.78 -10.57
C ALA A 111 3.11 13.66 -10.58
N ALA A 112 1.95 13.09 -10.29
CA ALA A 112 0.68 13.82 -10.23
C ALA A 112 0.63 14.84 -9.09
N LEU A 113 1.31 14.59 -7.98
CA LEU A 113 1.50 15.56 -6.90
C LEU A 113 2.45 16.69 -7.32
N ALA A 114 3.57 16.37 -8.00
CA ALA A 114 4.50 17.37 -8.51
C ALA A 114 3.82 18.33 -9.51
N ASP A 115 2.96 17.81 -10.41
CA ASP A 115 2.16 18.61 -11.32
C ASP A 115 1.17 19.55 -10.59
N ARG A 116 0.83 19.23 -9.34
CA ARG A 116 0.00 20.07 -8.46
C ARG A 116 0.81 21.06 -7.59
N GLY A 117 2.12 21.14 -7.79
CA GLY A 117 3.00 22.10 -7.12
C GLY A 117 3.62 21.61 -5.81
N TYR A 118 3.63 20.30 -5.56
CA TYR A 118 4.40 19.70 -4.47
C TYR A 118 5.86 19.47 -4.87
N ASP A 119 6.78 19.50 -3.88
CA ASP A 119 8.18 19.09 -4.04
C ASP A 119 8.29 17.61 -3.58
N CYS A 120 8.29 16.69 -4.54
CA CYS A 120 8.17 15.26 -4.29
C CYS A 120 9.53 14.56 -4.40
N THR A 121 9.81 13.69 -3.42
CA THR A 121 10.85 12.67 -3.50
C THR A 121 10.15 11.32 -3.61
N ALA A 122 10.24 10.70 -4.78
CA ALA A 122 9.78 9.35 -5.03
C ALA A 122 10.88 8.36 -4.69
N THR A 123 10.58 7.29 -3.94
CA THR A 123 11.57 6.29 -3.57
C THR A 123 11.12 4.86 -3.86
N GLU A 124 12.08 4.04 -4.23
CA GLU A 124 11.91 2.61 -4.44
C GLU A 124 13.10 1.84 -3.89
N ILE A 125 12.89 0.54 -3.68
CA ILE A 125 13.95 -0.35 -3.21
C ILE A 125 15.02 -0.59 -4.28
N THR A 126 14.65 -0.51 -5.55
CA THR A 126 15.56 -0.64 -6.69
C THR A 126 15.63 0.66 -7.49
N ARG A 127 16.83 1.05 -7.96
CA ARG A 127 17.00 2.29 -8.74
C ARG A 127 16.26 2.31 -10.06
N GLU A 128 16.00 1.15 -10.64
CA GLU A 128 15.49 1.03 -12.00
C GLU A 128 13.97 1.09 -12.09
N ARG A 129 13.28 0.76 -11.00
CA ARG A 129 11.82 0.78 -10.99
C ARG A 129 11.32 2.22 -10.92
N GLY A 130 10.29 2.53 -11.67
CA GLY A 130 9.62 3.81 -11.64
C GLY A 130 10.36 4.93 -12.37
N GLN A 131 11.64 5.17 -12.07
CA GLN A 131 12.44 6.17 -12.77
C GLN A 131 12.47 5.95 -14.30
N LYS A 132 12.47 4.69 -14.73
CA LYS A 132 12.40 4.29 -16.14
C LYS A 132 11.07 4.68 -16.81
N TRP A 133 9.99 4.78 -16.05
CA TRP A 133 8.64 4.98 -16.55
C TRP A 133 8.10 6.39 -16.35
N THR A 134 8.79 7.19 -15.57
CA THR A 134 8.34 8.54 -15.21
C THR A 134 9.24 9.57 -15.88
N ALA A 135 8.66 10.37 -16.78
CA ALA A 135 9.38 11.46 -17.41
C ALA A 135 9.91 12.46 -16.38
N ALA A 136 11.06 13.05 -16.64
CA ALA A 136 11.63 14.11 -15.80
C ALA A 136 10.62 15.26 -15.64
N ARG A 137 10.41 15.71 -14.39
CA ARG A 137 9.46 16.77 -14.04
C ARG A 137 10.06 17.73 -13.04
N ARG A 138 9.66 18.98 -13.13
CA ARG A 138 9.98 19.94 -12.08
C ARG A 138 9.25 19.52 -10.79
N GLY A 139 9.98 19.55 -9.66
CA GLY A 139 9.44 19.17 -8.36
C GLY A 139 9.32 17.65 -8.13
N LEU A 140 9.92 16.81 -9.00
CA LEU A 140 10.02 15.37 -8.78
C LEU A 140 11.47 14.92 -8.79
N ARG A 141 11.90 14.33 -7.69
CA ARG A 141 13.21 13.68 -7.51
C ARG A 141 13.03 12.19 -7.22
N TRP A 142 13.90 11.37 -7.79
CA TRP A 142 13.97 9.94 -7.49
C TRP A 142 15.15 9.63 -6.56
N SER A 143 14.93 8.72 -5.61
CA SER A 143 15.93 8.21 -4.69
C SER A 143 15.70 6.73 -4.41
N VAL A 144 16.65 6.09 -3.75
CA VAL A 144 16.55 4.70 -3.27
C VAL A 144 16.33 4.72 -1.77
N SER A 145 15.52 3.79 -1.27
CA SER A 145 15.25 3.65 0.16
C SER A 145 14.83 2.22 0.48
N ASP A 146 15.22 1.73 1.66
CA ASP A 146 14.71 0.47 2.22
C ASP A 146 13.31 0.59 2.82
N GLY A 147 12.78 1.82 2.86
CA GLY A 147 11.49 2.10 3.49
C GLY A 147 11.49 2.03 5.03
N VAL A 148 12.61 1.74 5.67
CA VAL A 148 12.74 1.50 7.11
C VAL A 148 13.66 2.54 7.77
N HIS A 149 14.93 2.60 7.36
CA HIS A 149 15.95 3.46 7.96
C HIS A 149 16.01 4.82 7.25
N LEU A 150 14.88 5.54 7.19
CA LEU A 150 14.74 6.74 6.37
C LEU A 150 15.69 7.86 6.73
N ASP A 151 16.13 7.95 7.98
CA ASP A 151 17.10 8.95 8.44
C ASP A 151 18.55 8.68 8.00
N THR A 152 18.82 7.54 7.38
CA THR A 152 20.10 7.29 6.69
C THR A 152 20.11 7.87 5.26
N PHE A 153 18.94 8.09 4.67
CA PHE A 153 18.79 8.63 3.32
C PHE A 153 18.44 10.11 3.31
N GLU A 154 17.70 10.57 4.33
CA GLU A 154 17.15 11.91 4.36
C GLU A 154 17.44 12.62 5.70
N ARG A 155 17.51 13.94 5.65
CA ARG A 155 17.70 14.76 6.86
C ARG A 155 16.47 14.69 7.76
N ARG A 156 16.69 14.67 9.06
CA ARG A 156 15.63 14.79 10.07
C ARG A 156 14.81 16.06 9.85
N ALA A 157 13.52 16.00 10.12
CA ALA A 157 12.59 17.13 10.05
C ALA A 157 12.64 17.91 8.70
N SER A 158 12.74 17.20 7.59
CA SER A 158 12.86 17.77 6.24
C SER A 158 11.57 17.80 5.45
N TYR A 159 10.60 16.94 5.79
CA TYR A 159 9.39 16.74 5.00
C TYR A 159 8.15 17.22 5.72
N ASP A 160 7.24 17.82 4.97
CA ASP A 160 5.91 18.22 5.45
C ASP A 160 4.93 17.04 5.43
N ALA A 161 5.17 16.08 4.54
CA ALA A 161 4.42 14.83 4.49
C ALA A 161 5.31 13.65 4.07
N VAL A 162 5.03 12.48 4.63
CA VAL A 162 5.45 11.17 4.15
C VAL A 162 4.20 10.45 3.68
N ILE A 163 4.29 9.73 2.57
CA ILE A 163 3.19 8.94 2.05
C ILE A 163 3.67 7.54 1.67
N SER A 164 2.79 6.54 1.81
CA SER A 164 2.98 5.20 1.23
C SER A 164 1.64 4.59 0.86
N ASP A 165 1.57 3.97 -0.31
CA ASP A 165 0.38 3.31 -0.81
C ASP A 165 0.69 1.86 -1.18
N GLN A 166 0.11 0.90 -0.45
CA GLN A 166 0.35 -0.54 -0.62
C GLN A 166 1.84 -0.90 -0.46
N VAL A 167 2.43 -0.53 0.66
CA VAL A 167 3.85 -0.78 0.99
C VAL A 167 4.02 -1.56 2.28
N ILE A 168 3.24 -1.21 3.31
CA ILE A 168 3.43 -1.71 4.69
C ILE A 168 3.28 -3.23 4.77
N GLU A 169 2.38 -3.81 3.99
CA GLU A 169 2.15 -5.25 3.87
C GLU A 169 3.33 -6.02 3.28
N HIS A 170 4.21 -5.33 2.56
CA HIS A 170 5.42 -5.89 1.96
C HIS A 170 6.64 -5.80 2.87
N LEU A 171 6.60 -5.01 3.94
CA LEU A 171 7.71 -4.91 4.88
C LEU A 171 7.83 -6.19 5.71
N HIS A 172 9.06 -6.53 6.09
CA HIS A 172 9.26 -7.58 7.08
C HIS A 172 8.57 -7.19 8.40
N PRO A 173 7.80 -8.09 9.05
CA PRO A 173 7.02 -7.73 10.24
C PRO A 173 7.86 -7.14 11.38
N HIS A 174 9.12 -7.54 11.53
CA HIS A 174 10.03 -6.99 12.54
C HIS A 174 10.50 -5.56 12.23
N ASP A 175 10.38 -5.11 10.98
CA ASP A 175 10.84 -3.78 10.55
C ASP A 175 9.74 -2.71 10.67
N LEU A 176 8.50 -3.12 10.97
CA LEU A 176 7.37 -2.20 11.07
C LEU A 176 7.62 -1.04 12.03
N ALA A 177 8.22 -1.32 13.20
CA ALA A 177 8.55 -0.29 14.18
C ALA A 177 9.60 0.70 13.65
N GLY A 178 10.64 0.20 12.98
CA GLY A 178 11.68 0.99 12.33
C GLY A 178 11.11 1.88 11.22
N HIS A 179 10.22 1.34 10.39
CA HIS A 179 9.53 2.07 9.34
C HIS A 179 8.78 3.29 9.88
N PHE A 180 7.94 3.11 10.92
CA PHE A 180 7.22 4.25 11.49
C PHE A 180 8.13 5.22 12.22
N ALA A 181 9.18 4.76 12.89
CA ALA A 181 10.18 5.61 13.54
C ALA A 181 10.98 6.43 12.50
N GLY A 182 11.36 5.82 11.38
CA GLY A 182 12.00 6.49 10.26
C GLY A 182 11.11 7.59 9.67
N ALA A 183 9.85 7.29 9.38
CA ALA A 183 8.88 8.27 8.90
C ALA A 183 8.69 9.43 9.90
N TYR A 184 8.57 9.12 11.19
CA TYR A 184 8.51 10.14 12.25
C TYR A 184 9.74 11.03 12.25
N THR A 185 10.93 10.45 12.09
CA THR A 185 12.20 11.16 12.15
C THR A 185 12.36 12.20 11.05
N ILE A 186 12.05 11.85 9.80
CA ILE A 186 12.21 12.77 8.67
C ILE A 186 11.09 13.81 8.56
N LEU A 187 9.95 13.61 9.22
CA LEU A 187 8.86 14.58 9.28
C LEU A 187 9.20 15.79 10.15
N LYS A 188 8.79 16.96 9.70
CA LYS A 188 8.74 18.20 10.51
C LYS A 188 7.70 18.08 11.61
N VAL A 189 7.78 18.89 12.65
CA VAL A 189 6.69 19.09 13.62
C VAL A 189 5.45 19.59 12.86
N GLY A 190 4.27 19.02 13.15
CA GLY A 190 3.05 19.25 12.39
C GLY A 190 2.95 18.49 11.07
N GLY A 191 4.03 17.83 10.64
CA GLY A 191 4.07 16.99 9.45
C GLY A 191 3.20 15.74 9.60
N ARG A 192 2.79 15.17 8.46
CA ARG A 192 1.85 14.03 8.42
C ARG A 192 2.44 12.84 7.71
N TYR A 193 2.27 11.66 8.31
CA TYR A 193 2.41 10.42 7.59
C TYR A 193 1.02 9.91 7.18
N VAL A 194 0.80 9.76 5.89
CA VAL A 194 -0.43 9.22 5.32
C VAL A 194 -0.10 7.92 4.62
N PHE A 195 -0.78 6.84 4.98
CA PHE A 195 -0.53 5.55 4.38
C PHE A 195 -1.80 4.74 4.14
N ALA A 196 -1.76 3.90 3.11
CA ALA A 196 -2.82 2.95 2.79
C ALA A 196 -2.23 1.54 2.66
N THR A 197 -2.97 0.53 3.15
CA THR A 197 -2.57 -0.88 3.14
C THR A 197 -3.82 -1.77 3.18
N PRO A 198 -3.79 -3.03 2.72
CA PRO A 198 -4.90 -3.95 2.87
C PRO A 198 -5.24 -4.22 4.34
N HIS A 199 -6.50 -4.58 4.59
CA HIS A 199 -6.95 -4.97 5.92
C HIS A 199 -6.93 -6.50 6.07
N ALA A 200 -6.31 -7.00 7.15
CA ALA A 200 -6.12 -8.44 7.42
C ALA A 200 -7.42 -9.28 7.38
N PHE A 201 -8.58 -8.70 7.75
CA PHE A 201 -9.85 -9.43 7.72
C PHE A 201 -10.44 -9.55 6.31
N GLU A 202 -9.98 -8.75 5.37
CA GLU A 202 -10.43 -8.79 3.98
C GLU A 202 -9.48 -9.57 3.08
N GLY A 203 -8.28 -9.84 3.57
CA GLY A 203 -7.23 -10.53 2.86
C GLY A 203 -7.44 -12.04 2.68
N PRO A 204 -6.47 -12.72 2.07
CA PRO A 204 -5.29 -12.12 1.48
C PRO A 204 -5.63 -11.23 0.29
N SER A 205 -4.86 -10.17 0.09
CA SER A 205 -5.05 -9.21 -0.99
C SER A 205 -3.98 -9.33 -2.08
N ASP A 206 -3.12 -10.32 -1.96
CA ASP A 206 -2.11 -10.73 -2.94
C ASP A 206 -2.60 -11.90 -3.83
N VAL A 207 -1.69 -12.53 -4.55
CA VAL A 207 -1.98 -13.68 -5.43
C VAL A 207 -2.56 -14.87 -4.68
N SER A 208 -2.33 -15.02 -3.38
CA SER A 208 -2.85 -16.11 -2.53
C SER A 208 -4.36 -16.23 -2.59
N ARG A 209 -5.06 -15.10 -2.79
CA ARG A 209 -6.52 -15.04 -2.94
C ARG A 209 -7.03 -15.85 -4.11
N VAL A 210 -6.27 -15.85 -5.20
CA VAL A 210 -6.62 -16.57 -6.45
C VAL A 210 -6.67 -18.07 -6.19
N PHE A 211 -5.74 -18.56 -5.37
CA PHE A 211 -5.62 -19.96 -4.98
C PHE A 211 -6.47 -20.36 -3.77
N GLY A 212 -7.26 -19.43 -3.24
CA GLY A 212 -8.16 -19.70 -2.12
C GLY A 212 -7.45 -19.85 -0.78
N SER A 213 -6.19 -19.39 -0.66
CA SER A 213 -5.49 -19.36 0.62
C SER A 213 -6.19 -18.49 1.64
N ASP A 214 -6.07 -18.84 2.91
CA ASP A 214 -6.60 -18.08 4.03
C ASP A 214 -5.60 -17.07 4.59
N ARG A 215 -4.35 -17.11 4.12
CA ARG A 215 -3.25 -16.23 4.53
C ARG A 215 -2.56 -15.66 3.30
N PRO A 216 -1.93 -14.50 3.40
CA PRO A 216 -1.00 -14.05 2.39
C PRO A 216 0.24 -14.98 2.41
N GLU A 217 0.55 -15.54 1.26
CA GLU A 217 1.71 -16.40 0.99
C GLU A 217 2.47 -15.91 -0.26
N GLY A 218 1.95 -14.86 -0.89
CA GLY A 218 2.62 -14.10 -1.93
C GLY A 218 3.51 -13.02 -1.33
N MET A 219 3.72 -11.92 -2.04
CA MET A 219 4.62 -10.85 -1.58
C MET A 219 4.05 -9.97 -0.45
N HIS A 220 2.83 -10.20 0.01
CA HIS A 220 2.36 -9.63 1.27
C HIS A 220 2.92 -10.44 2.43
N LEU A 221 3.97 -9.94 3.09
CA LEU A 221 4.58 -10.62 4.22
C LEU A 221 3.68 -10.61 5.45
N LYS A 222 2.90 -9.54 5.63
CA LYS A 222 1.86 -9.45 6.66
C LYS A 222 0.82 -8.39 6.33
N GLU A 223 -0.45 -8.76 6.34
CA GLU A 223 -1.56 -7.80 6.34
C GLU A 223 -1.96 -7.48 7.79
N TYR A 224 -2.31 -6.22 8.04
CA TYR A 224 -2.50 -5.67 9.38
C TYR A 224 -3.95 -5.31 9.66
N THR A 225 -4.24 -5.09 10.94
CA THR A 225 -5.48 -4.53 11.46
C THR A 225 -5.29 -3.05 11.83
N TYR A 226 -6.39 -2.31 11.97
CA TYR A 226 -6.34 -0.93 12.50
C TYR A 226 -5.68 -0.88 13.88
N GLY A 227 -5.93 -1.92 14.71
CA GLY A 227 -5.35 -2.04 16.02
C GLY A 227 -3.84 -2.11 16.00
N GLU A 228 -3.29 -3.08 15.26
CA GLU A 228 -1.85 -3.27 15.16
C GLU A 228 -1.14 -2.03 14.62
N LEU A 229 -1.69 -1.41 13.56
CA LEU A 229 -1.08 -0.23 12.97
C LEU A 229 -1.16 1.00 13.87
N GLN A 230 -2.29 1.22 14.56
CA GLN A 230 -2.41 2.33 15.50
C GLN A 230 -1.39 2.18 16.65
N ASP A 231 -1.24 0.97 17.19
CA ASP A 231 -0.32 0.72 18.29
C ASP A 231 1.15 0.92 17.85
N ALA A 232 1.53 0.44 16.66
CA ALA A 232 2.85 0.64 16.09
C ALA A 232 3.16 2.12 15.78
N VAL A 233 2.22 2.85 15.19
CA VAL A 233 2.33 4.29 14.91
C VAL A 233 2.45 5.09 16.20
N TYR A 234 1.67 4.73 17.23
CA TYR A 234 1.74 5.38 18.54
C TYR A 234 3.10 5.13 19.23
N ALA A 235 3.61 3.90 19.17
CA ALA A 235 4.93 3.54 19.68
C ALA A 235 6.07 4.32 19.02
N ALA A 236 5.95 4.64 17.73
CA ALA A 236 6.90 5.46 16.99
C ALA A 236 6.89 6.96 17.35
N GLY A 237 5.96 7.41 18.20
CA GLY A 237 5.90 8.78 18.71
C GLY A 237 4.77 9.65 18.17
N PHE A 238 4.00 9.18 17.19
CA PHE A 238 2.82 9.91 16.72
C PHE A 238 1.73 9.95 17.81
N ARG A 239 1.13 11.12 18.03
CA ARG A 239 0.10 11.31 19.08
C ARG A 239 -1.29 11.59 18.53
N ARG A 240 -1.36 12.02 17.27
CA ARG A 240 -2.63 12.21 16.56
C ARG A 240 -2.70 11.24 15.39
N ILE A 241 -3.61 10.26 15.53
CA ILE A 241 -3.85 9.21 14.52
C ILE A 241 -5.32 9.24 14.17
N GLU A 242 -5.63 9.26 12.88
CA GLU A 242 -6.96 9.43 12.34
C GLU A 242 -7.18 8.43 11.20
N ALA A 243 -8.34 7.77 11.15
CA ALA A 243 -8.73 6.96 9.99
C ALA A 243 -9.43 7.82 8.94
N VAL A 244 -9.16 7.52 7.67
CA VAL A 244 -9.75 8.24 6.55
C VAL A 244 -11.05 7.58 6.15
N PHE A 245 -12.14 8.33 6.25
CA PHE A 245 -13.42 7.94 5.68
C PHE A 245 -13.39 8.18 4.17
N ARG A 246 -13.56 7.12 3.39
CA ARG A 246 -13.72 7.18 1.93
C ARG A 246 -15.13 6.78 1.56
N VAL A 247 -15.81 7.61 0.81
CA VAL A 247 -17.15 7.28 0.32
C VAL A 247 -17.05 6.15 -0.70
N PRO A 248 -17.88 5.11 -0.60
CA PRO A 248 -17.93 4.04 -1.57
C PRO A 248 -18.11 4.56 -3.01
N ARG A 249 -17.41 3.97 -3.97
CA ARG A 249 -17.42 4.42 -5.38
C ARG A 249 -18.83 4.55 -5.95
N ALA A 250 -19.73 3.64 -5.60
CA ALA A 250 -21.13 3.66 -6.05
C ALA A 250 -21.89 4.92 -5.60
N VAL A 251 -21.57 5.46 -4.42
CA VAL A 251 -22.17 6.71 -3.90
C VAL A 251 -21.49 7.93 -4.51
N ARG A 252 -20.17 7.87 -4.71
CA ARG A 252 -19.37 8.95 -5.33
C ARG A 252 -19.83 9.25 -6.75
N VAL A 253 -20.17 8.23 -7.54
CA VAL A 253 -20.66 8.39 -8.91
C VAL A 253 -22.02 9.12 -8.94
N ARG A 254 -22.87 8.92 -7.94
CA ARG A 254 -24.20 9.54 -7.84
C ARG A 254 -24.17 10.93 -7.18
N CYS A 255 -23.17 11.21 -6.34
CA CYS A 255 -23.04 12.47 -5.60
C CYS A 255 -21.58 12.98 -5.64
N PRO A 256 -21.04 13.34 -6.81
CA PRO A 256 -19.60 13.56 -7.02
C PRO A 256 -19.01 14.76 -6.26
N ARG A 257 -19.81 15.73 -5.81
CA ARG A 257 -19.33 16.99 -5.21
C ARG A 257 -19.48 17.12 -3.71
N SER A 258 -20.23 16.25 -3.05
CA SER A 258 -20.67 16.50 -1.67
C SER A 258 -19.90 15.78 -0.59
N ILE A 259 -19.18 14.69 -0.85
CA ILE A 259 -18.53 13.90 0.19
C ILE A 259 -17.03 13.78 -0.07
N ARG A 260 -16.27 14.56 0.67
CA ARG A 260 -14.81 14.60 0.60
C ARG A 260 -14.19 13.59 1.58
N PRO A 261 -13.05 12.94 1.26
CA PRO A 261 -12.34 12.12 2.24
C PRO A 261 -11.98 12.99 3.45
N ALA A 262 -12.29 12.50 4.63
CA ALA A 262 -12.03 13.18 5.88
C ALA A 262 -11.32 12.23 6.85
N ALA A 263 -10.25 12.72 7.48
CA ALA A 263 -9.58 12.02 8.57
C ALA A 263 -10.30 12.30 9.90
N SER A 264 -10.54 11.26 10.70
CA SER A 264 -11.27 11.38 11.95
C SER A 264 -10.79 10.38 13.02
N ARG A 265 -10.58 10.87 14.23
CA ARG A 265 -10.31 10.03 15.42
C ARG A 265 -11.54 9.24 15.84
N VAL A 266 -12.71 9.85 15.75
CA VAL A 266 -13.99 9.19 16.12
C VAL A 266 -14.25 8.03 15.17
N TYR A 267 -13.97 8.23 13.87
CA TYR A 267 -14.10 7.15 12.88
C TYR A 267 -13.09 6.03 13.14
N LEU A 268 -11.85 6.33 13.50
CA LEU A 268 -10.86 5.32 13.91
C LEU A 268 -11.35 4.52 15.12
N LEU A 269 -11.90 5.19 16.15
CA LEU A 269 -12.45 4.50 17.32
C LEU A 269 -13.60 3.56 16.93
N TYR A 270 -14.53 4.03 16.08
CA TYR A 270 -15.61 3.22 15.55
C TYR A 270 -15.08 1.98 14.83
N LEU A 271 -14.11 2.13 13.92
CA LEU A 271 -13.50 1.01 13.20
C LEU A 271 -12.83 0.01 14.16
N ARG A 272 -12.13 0.49 15.19
CA ARG A 272 -11.52 -0.36 16.23
C ARG A 272 -12.53 -1.17 17.03
N VAL A 273 -13.69 -0.59 17.34
CA VAL A 273 -14.77 -1.30 18.04
C VAL A 273 -15.33 -2.40 17.14
N LEU A 274 -15.60 -2.10 15.88
CA LEU A 274 -16.05 -3.10 14.89
C LEU A 274 -15.01 -4.21 14.68
N GLU A 275 -13.76 -3.83 14.52
CA GLU A 275 -12.64 -4.76 14.35
C GLU A 275 -12.55 -5.76 15.51
N ARG A 276 -12.66 -5.29 16.76
CA ARG A 276 -12.69 -6.15 17.95
C ARG A 276 -13.89 -7.10 17.97
N ALA A 277 -15.04 -6.65 17.48
CA ALA A 277 -16.22 -7.49 17.37
C ALA A 277 -16.04 -8.57 16.30
N ILE A 278 -15.52 -8.20 15.13
CA ILE A 278 -15.24 -9.12 14.03
C ILE A 278 -14.15 -10.13 14.40
N ALA A 279 -13.13 -9.70 15.13
CA ALA A 279 -12.01 -10.56 15.55
C ALA A 279 -12.45 -11.78 16.38
N ARG A 280 -13.62 -11.71 17.04
CA ARG A 280 -14.21 -12.83 17.79
C ARG A 280 -14.86 -13.88 16.91
N LEU A 281 -15.06 -13.59 15.62
CA LEU A 281 -15.66 -14.52 14.67
C LEU A 281 -14.60 -15.47 14.09
N PRO A 282 -14.96 -16.69 13.67
CA PRO A 282 -14.10 -17.55 12.87
C PRO A 282 -13.65 -16.84 11.57
N ARG A 283 -12.44 -17.13 11.10
CA ARG A 283 -11.78 -16.40 9.99
C ARG A 283 -12.64 -16.30 8.72
N GLN A 284 -13.30 -17.36 8.34
CA GLN A 284 -14.23 -17.35 7.19
C GLN A 284 -15.39 -16.34 7.37
N LYS A 285 -15.91 -16.25 8.60
CA LYS A 285 -16.96 -15.29 8.95
C LYS A 285 -16.45 -13.85 9.03
N GLN A 286 -15.18 -13.64 9.40
CA GLN A 286 -14.56 -12.31 9.40
C GLN A 286 -14.56 -11.70 7.99
N ARG A 287 -14.19 -12.47 6.96
CA ARG A 287 -14.23 -12.03 5.56
C ARG A 287 -15.63 -11.68 5.11
N TYR A 288 -16.61 -12.52 5.48
CA TYR A 288 -18.01 -12.26 5.14
C TYR A 288 -18.51 -10.97 5.84
N ALA A 289 -18.24 -10.82 7.13
CA ALA A 289 -18.60 -9.63 7.89
C ALA A 289 -17.97 -8.36 7.29
N GLY A 290 -16.68 -8.38 6.93
CA GLY A 290 -16.02 -7.26 6.25
C GLY A 290 -16.71 -6.88 4.94
N ARG A 291 -17.10 -7.86 4.11
CA ARG A 291 -17.83 -7.61 2.86
C ARG A 291 -19.21 -7.00 3.07
N VAL A 292 -19.97 -7.49 4.04
CA VAL A 292 -21.30 -6.97 4.37
C VAL A 292 -21.20 -5.55 4.93
N LEU A 293 -20.24 -5.31 5.81
CA LEU A 293 -20.03 -3.99 6.40
C LEU A 293 -19.53 -2.93 5.41
N ARG A 294 -18.98 -3.34 4.25
CA ARG A 294 -18.67 -2.40 3.13
C ARG A 294 -19.90 -1.70 2.57
N LEU A 295 -21.08 -2.27 2.73
CA LEU A 295 -22.33 -1.59 2.38
C LEU A 295 -22.65 -0.42 3.31
N GLY A 296 -21.99 -0.35 4.46
CA GLY A 296 -22.09 0.72 5.45
C GLY A 296 -20.84 1.59 5.53
N LEU A 297 -20.20 1.61 6.68
CA LEU A 297 -19.09 2.50 6.99
C LEU A 297 -17.72 1.78 7.09
N TRP A 298 -17.61 0.52 6.66
CA TRP A 298 -16.34 -0.21 6.64
C TRP A 298 -15.61 0.03 5.32
N PRO A 299 -14.37 0.55 5.34
CA PRO A 299 -13.63 0.81 4.11
C PRO A 299 -12.99 -0.47 3.55
N SER A 300 -12.72 -0.48 2.25
CA SER A 300 -11.88 -1.50 1.62
C SER A 300 -10.41 -1.20 1.89
N GLY A 301 -9.83 -1.81 2.89
CA GLY A 301 -8.47 -1.55 3.33
C GLY A 301 -8.37 -0.43 4.37
N ILE A 302 -7.17 -0.22 4.86
CA ILE A 302 -6.82 0.76 5.89
C ILE A 302 -6.26 2.01 5.22
N THR A 303 -6.70 3.18 5.63
CA THR A 303 -6.01 4.45 5.34
C THR A 303 -5.95 5.25 6.63
N LEU A 304 -4.74 5.57 7.06
CA LEU A 304 -4.48 6.33 8.28
C LEU A 304 -3.71 7.61 7.98
N VAL A 305 -3.95 8.62 8.81
CA VAL A 305 -3.18 9.86 8.88
C VAL A 305 -2.61 9.96 10.29
N ALA A 306 -1.29 9.98 10.40
CA ALA A 306 -0.55 10.17 11.64
C ALA A 306 0.17 11.52 11.62
N THR A 307 -0.04 12.37 12.62
CA THR A 307 0.57 13.71 12.69
C THR A 307 1.64 13.72 13.77
N LYS A 308 2.82 14.23 13.41
CA LYS A 308 3.93 14.47 14.35
C LYS A 308 3.60 15.70 15.20
N ALA A 309 3.59 15.53 16.52
CA ALA A 309 3.38 16.62 17.47
C ALA A 309 4.62 17.47 17.67
#